data_2fa2a9fcb91dc9eb2aa07821931b157b
#
_entry.id   2fa2a9fcb91dc9eb2aa07821931b157b
#
_cell.length_a   1.000
_cell.length_b   1.000
_cell.length_c   1.000
_cell.angle_alpha   90.00
_cell.angle_beta   90.00
_cell.angle_gamma   90.00
#
_symmetry.space_group_name_H-M   'P 1'
#
loop_
_entity.id
_entity.type
_entity.pdbx_description
1 polymer ?
#
loop_
_entity_poly.entity_id
_entity_poly.type
_entity_poly.pdbx_seq_one_letter_code
_entity_poly.pdbx_strand_id
1 'polypeptide(L)'
;MFRKSLASLVPILLFVSLTNAQQRAEVSLQLGEQFFAAMLDSIYQNFNPPAFRLTGESGCGILKIIRESGGARTAAQFRDGQIRVPLAFSGNYAPPFVGCIEFSGWADSVLDLEFDQSSQKLIGRSRVIGVHLDGTGGMGSTAIAKLLQSSIDKRLNPIEIFPLDKLSFGVPIPSTGTLRMRAVGIRHEVSGGVLNLRVTYEFTKG
;
A
#
# COMPACT_ATOMS: atom_id res chain seq x y z
N MET A 1 -71.30 -3.02 -46.40
CA MET A 1 -70.14 -2.14 -46.16
C MET A 1 -69.16 -2.88 -45.24
N PHE A 2 -68.17 -3.57 -45.77
CA PHE A 2 -67.17 -4.32 -45.01
C PHE A 2 -65.89 -3.50 -44.96
N ARG A 3 -65.50 -3.03 -43.77
CA ARG A 3 -64.19 -2.40 -43.52
C ARG A 3 -63.17 -3.48 -43.13
N LYS A 4 -62.20 -3.74 -44.01
CA LYS A 4 -61.05 -4.58 -43.74
C LYS A 4 -60.02 -3.78 -42.96
N SER A 5 -59.74 -4.15 -41.68
CA SER A 5 -58.58 -3.65 -40.92
C SER A 5 -57.35 -4.49 -41.29
N LEU A 6 -56.35 -3.80 -41.86
CA LEU A 6 -55.02 -4.36 -42.09
C LEU A 6 -54.23 -4.20 -40.79
N ALA A 7 -53.91 -5.29 -40.13
CA ALA A 7 -52.99 -5.31 -39.01
C ALA A 7 -51.55 -5.40 -39.55
N SER A 8 -50.81 -4.31 -39.37
CA SER A 8 -49.39 -4.23 -39.72
C SER A 8 -48.57 -4.91 -38.64
N LEU A 9 -48.00 -6.06 -38.94
CA LEU A 9 -47.03 -6.76 -38.11
C LEU A 9 -45.66 -6.15 -38.33
N VAL A 10 -45.14 -5.38 -37.35
CA VAL A 10 -43.76 -4.89 -37.33
C VAL A 10 -42.87 -5.95 -36.69
N PRO A 11 -41.89 -6.52 -37.39
CA PRO A 11 -40.98 -7.46 -36.78
C PRO A 11 -39.98 -6.67 -35.93
N ILE A 12 -40.03 -6.86 -34.62
CA ILE A 12 -39.01 -6.37 -33.66
C ILE A 12 -37.77 -7.25 -33.84
N LEU A 13 -36.77 -6.75 -34.57
CA LEU A 13 -35.43 -7.33 -34.66
C LEU A 13 -34.72 -7.11 -33.30
N LEU A 14 -34.72 -8.13 -32.46
CA LEU A 14 -33.87 -8.20 -31.26
C LEU A 14 -32.42 -8.36 -31.70
N PHE A 15 -31.66 -7.26 -31.69
CA PHE A 15 -30.20 -7.30 -31.77
C PHE A 15 -29.65 -7.87 -30.45
N VAL A 16 -29.40 -9.16 -30.42
CA VAL A 16 -28.61 -9.80 -29.36
C VAL A 16 -27.15 -9.37 -29.59
N SER A 17 -26.72 -8.36 -28.88
CA SER A 17 -25.29 -8.00 -28.79
C SER A 17 -24.58 -9.14 -28.08
N LEU A 18 -23.85 -9.97 -28.82
CA LEU A 18 -22.89 -10.92 -28.27
C LEU A 18 -21.73 -10.12 -27.66
N THR A 19 -21.89 -9.69 -26.42
CA THR A 19 -20.78 -9.22 -25.63
C THR A 19 -19.87 -10.42 -25.38
N ASN A 20 -18.70 -10.42 -26.02
CA ASN A 20 -17.63 -11.33 -25.66
C ASN A 20 -17.27 -11.03 -24.20
N ALA A 21 -17.87 -11.75 -23.25
CA ALA A 21 -17.52 -11.66 -21.85
C ALA A 21 -16.06 -12.11 -21.74
N GLN A 22 -15.17 -11.15 -21.57
CA GLN A 22 -13.75 -11.41 -21.35
C GLN A 22 -13.62 -12.29 -20.10
N GLN A 23 -13.01 -13.45 -20.22
CA GLN A 23 -12.87 -14.38 -19.11
C GLN A 23 -12.02 -13.72 -18.03
N ARG A 24 -12.56 -13.66 -16.82
CA ARG A 24 -11.90 -13.12 -15.62
C ARG A 24 -11.76 -14.22 -14.59
N ALA A 25 -10.64 -14.19 -13.88
CA ALA A 25 -10.38 -15.06 -12.74
C ALA A 25 -9.68 -14.28 -11.63
N GLU A 26 -9.84 -14.74 -10.40
CA GLU A 26 -9.14 -14.16 -9.25
C GLU A 26 -8.09 -15.14 -8.73
N VAL A 27 -6.93 -14.57 -8.35
CA VAL A 27 -5.88 -15.24 -7.59
C VAL A 27 -5.82 -14.60 -6.22
N SER A 28 -5.87 -15.41 -5.17
CA SER A 28 -5.73 -14.96 -3.79
C SER A 28 -4.33 -15.25 -3.28
N LEU A 29 -3.69 -14.25 -2.68
CA LEU A 29 -2.41 -14.33 -2.02
C LEU A 29 -2.58 -13.98 -0.55
N GLN A 30 -2.10 -14.83 0.35
CA GLN A 30 -2.11 -14.58 1.78
C GLN A 30 -0.70 -14.26 2.26
N LEU A 31 -0.54 -13.11 2.90
CA LEU A 31 0.73 -12.63 3.42
C LEU A 31 0.64 -12.51 4.95
N GLY A 32 1.40 -13.32 5.66
CA GLY A 32 1.47 -13.28 7.12
C GLY A 32 2.53 -12.27 7.62
N GLU A 33 2.46 -11.93 8.89
CA GLU A 33 3.43 -11.04 9.55
C GLU A 33 4.89 -11.52 9.40
N GLN A 34 5.10 -12.85 9.39
CA GLN A 34 6.44 -13.44 9.22
C GLN A 34 7.08 -13.10 7.86
N PHE A 35 6.27 -13.03 6.79
CA PHE A 35 6.77 -12.61 5.47
C PHE A 35 7.33 -11.19 5.53
N PHE A 36 6.60 -10.26 6.13
CA PHE A 36 7.03 -8.88 6.28
C PHE A 36 8.22 -8.73 7.24
N ALA A 37 8.27 -9.54 8.30
CA ALA A 37 9.41 -9.55 9.21
C ALA A 37 10.69 -9.96 8.48
N ALA A 38 10.66 -11.05 7.71
CA ALA A 38 11.82 -11.51 6.92
C ALA A 38 12.23 -10.49 5.86
N MET A 39 11.24 -9.86 5.18
CA MET A 39 11.50 -8.80 4.21
C MET A 39 12.19 -7.59 4.85
N LEU A 40 11.67 -7.11 5.98
CA LEU A 40 12.28 -5.99 6.72
C LEU A 40 13.68 -6.34 7.22
N ASP A 41 13.89 -7.54 7.78
CA ASP A 41 15.22 -7.99 8.20
C ASP A 41 16.21 -7.97 7.03
N SER A 42 15.80 -8.44 5.85
CA SER A 42 16.61 -8.38 4.64
C SER A 42 16.91 -6.94 4.20
N ILE A 43 15.94 -6.04 4.29
CA ILE A 43 16.13 -4.62 3.95
C ILE A 43 17.18 -4.01 4.90
N TYR A 44 17.01 -4.17 6.22
CA TYR A 44 17.93 -3.58 7.19
C TYR A 44 19.33 -4.19 7.18
N GLN A 45 19.48 -5.44 6.71
CA GLN A 45 20.78 -6.08 6.54
C GLN A 45 21.53 -5.61 5.30
N ASN A 46 20.82 -5.33 4.20
CA ASN A 46 21.43 -5.10 2.89
C ASN A 46 21.41 -3.63 2.44
N PHE A 47 20.61 -2.79 3.09
CA PHE A 47 20.43 -1.40 2.72
C PHE A 47 20.62 -0.46 3.91
N ASN A 48 21.01 0.77 3.64
CA ASN A 48 21.02 1.81 4.66
C ASN A 48 19.59 2.09 5.16
N PRO A 49 19.40 2.34 6.46
CA PRO A 49 18.11 2.72 7.00
C PRO A 49 17.51 3.92 6.27
N PRO A 50 16.22 3.92 5.95
CA PRO A 50 15.55 5.07 5.37
C PRO A 50 15.74 6.31 6.25
N ALA A 51 16.22 7.39 5.65
CA ALA A 51 16.49 8.63 6.35
C ALA A 51 15.75 9.80 5.69
N PHE A 52 15.16 10.66 6.52
CA PHE A 52 14.35 11.79 6.09
C PHE A 52 14.84 13.08 6.76
N ARG A 53 14.85 14.19 6.01
CA ARG A 53 15.07 15.50 6.61
C ARG A 53 13.77 16.03 7.22
N LEU A 54 13.79 16.37 8.50
CA LEU A 54 12.65 16.95 9.23
C LEU A 54 12.53 18.44 8.97
N THR A 55 13.65 19.17 9.02
CA THR A 55 13.72 20.64 8.84
C THR A 55 15.12 21.06 8.42
N GLY A 56 15.24 22.23 7.76
CA GLY A 56 16.44 23.05 7.68
C GLY A 56 17.61 22.56 6.80
N GLU A 57 18.55 23.50 6.56
CA GLU A 57 19.77 23.28 5.76
C GLU A 57 21.01 22.92 6.62
N SER A 58 20.96 23.13 7.92
CA SER A 58 22.03 22.78 8.84
C SER A 58 22.02 21.30 9.16
N GLY A 59 23.12 20.60 9.20
CA GLY A 59 23.29 19.13 9.40
C GLY A 59 22.48 18.46 10.53
N CYS A 60 21.58 19.17 11.16
CA CYS A 60 20.58 18.78 12.13
C CYS A 60 19.18 18.66 11.47
N GLY A 61 18.30 17.83 12.00
CA GLY A 61 16.95 17.61 11.44
C GLY A 61 16.89 16.39 10.53
N ILE A 62 17.55 15.31 10.91
CA ILE A 62 17.50 14.01 10.24
C ILE A 62 16.73 13.03 11.11
N LEU A 63 15.79 12.31 10.51
CA LEU A 63 15.11 11.16 11.07
C LEU A 63 15.52 9.90 10.30
N LYS A 64 15.89 8.85 11.01
CA LYS A 64 16.16 7.53 10.44
C LYS A 64 15.14 6.54 10.98
N ILE A 65 14.54 5.74 10.11
CA ILE A 65 13.73 4.60 10.53
C ILE A 65 14.69 3.43 10.72
N ILE A 66 14.75 2.93 11.96
CA ILE A 66 15.69 1.88 12.35
C ILE A 66 14.93 0.60 12.67
N ARG A 67 15.67 -0.50 12.81
CA ARG A 67 15.06 -1.80 13.05
C ARG A 67 14.39 -1.89 14.41
N GLU A 68 15.02 -1.30 15.44
CA GLU A 68 14.55 -1.39 16.83
C GLU A 68 14.95 -0.15 17.62
N SER A 69 14.06 0.33 18.51
CA SER A 69 14.31 1.37 19.50
C SER A 69 13.28 1.30 20.61
N GLY A 70 13.67 1.62 21.85
CA GLY A 70 12.74 1.67 23.00
C GLY A 70 11.97 0.38 23.27
N GLY A 71 12.54 -0.77 22.92
CA GLY A 71 11.86 -2.06 23.03
C GLY A 71 10.79 -2.33 21.96
N ALA A 72 10.59 -1.40 21.02
CA ALA A 72 9.71 -1.60 19.88
C ALA A 72 10.52 -1.90 18.62
N ARG A 73 9.98 -2.79 17.78
CA ARG A 73 10.61 -3.23 16.54
C ARG A 73 9.77 -2.78 15.35
N THR A 74 10.41 -2.22 14.33
CA THR A 74 9.74 -1.90 13.07
C THR A 74 9.18 -3.18 12.44
N ALA A 75 7.85 -3.26 12.28
CA ALA A 75 7.15 -4.46 11.84
C ALA A 75 5.85 -4.08 11.13
N ALA A 76 5.28 -5.03 10.37
CA ALA A 76 3.88 -4.98 9.97
C ALA A 76 3.11 -5.97 10.85
N GLN A 77 2.00 -5.53 11.42
CA GLN A 77 1.12 -6.32 12.26
C GLN A 77 -0.32 -6.23 11.73
N PHE A 78 -1.01 -7.36 11.71
CA PHE A 78 -2.38 -7.44 11.20
C PHE A 78 -3.35 -7.68 12.34
N ARG A 79 -3.98 -6.61 12.82
CA ARG A 79 -4.88 -6.65 13.98
C ARG A 79 -6.12 -5.81 13.73
N ASP A 80 -7.26 -6.30 14.18
CA ASP A 80 -8.54 -5.57 14.15
C ASP A 80 -8.91 -5.06 12.74
N GLY A 81 -8.61 -5.85 11.70
CA GLY A 81 -8.86 -5.46 10.31
C GLY A 81 -7.93 -4.37 9.77
N GLN A 82 -6.86 -4.01 10.50
CA GLN A 82 -5.93 -2.94 10.15
C GLN A 82 -4.50 -3.45 10.00
N ILE A 83 -3.73 -2.73 9.21
CA ILE A 83 -2.27 -2.90 9.15
C ILE A 83 -1.66 -1.89 10.10
N ARG A 84 -1.18 -2.36 11.24
CA ARG A 84 -0.42 -1.56 12.20
C ARG A 84 1.06 -1.66 11.89
N VAL A 85 1.75 -0.53 11.91
CA VAL A 85 3.18 -0.45 11.60
C VAL A 85 3.87 0.32 12.72
N PRO A 86 4.31 -0.36 13.79
CA PRO A 86 5.25 0.26 14.73
C PRO A 86 6.54 0.60 13.97
N LEU A 87 6.99 1.84 14.09
CA LEU A 87 8.18 2.37 13.43
C LEU A 87 9.18 2.80 14.48
N ALA A 88 10.25 2.04 14.67
CA ALA A 88 11.37 2.47 15.48
C ALA A 88 12.18 3.53 14.74
N PHE A 89 12.61 4.57 15.43
CA PHE A 89 13.35 5.68 14.83
C PHE A 89 14.44 6.22 15.74
N SER A 90 15.43 6.86 15.12
CA SER A 90 16.39 7.73 15.76
C SER A 90 16.54 8.99 14.92
N GLY A 91 16.94 10.08 15.53
CA GLY A 91 17.11 11.33 14.81
C GLY A 91 17.71 12.44 15.62
N ASN A 92 17.85 13.58 14.98
CA ASN A 92 18.24 14.80 15.63
C ASN A 92 17.36 15.98 15.18
N TYR A 93 17.22 16.95 16.02
CA TYR A 93 16.41 18.12 15.78
C TYR A 93 17.04 19.34 16.45
N ALA A 94 16.98 20.49 15.82
CA ALA A 94 17.44 21.77 16.40
C ALA A 94 16.23 22.63 16.77
N PRO A 95 15.74 22.58 18.02
CA PRO A 95 14.78 23.57 18.49
C PRO A 95 15.45 24.94 18.54
N PRO A 96 14.66 26.03 18.41
CA PRO A 96 15.19 27.38 18.56
C PRO A 96 15.99 27.54 19.86
N PHE A 97 17.19 28.13 19.78
CA PHE A 97 18.08 28.48 20.89
C PHE A 97 18.74 27.31 21.66
N VAL A 98 18.50 26.06 21.34
CA VAL A 98 19.01 24.92 22.13
C VAL A 98 20.10 24.10 21.42
N GLY A 99 20.31 24.31 20.13
CA GLY A 99 21.26 23.54 19.35
C GLY A 99 20.67 22.19 18.89
N CYS A 100 21.52 21.27 18.45
CA CYS A 100 21.10 19.97 17.92
C CYS A 100 20.90 18.96 19.06
N ILE A 101 19.68 18.45 19.21
CA ILE A 101 19.32 17.43 20.21
C ILE A 101 19.09 16.11 19.50
N GLU A 102 19.68 15.06 20.00
CA GLU A 102 19.40 13.69 19.56
C GLU A 102 18.16 13.14 20.25
N PHE A 103 17.40 12.37 19.54
CA PHE A 103 16.24 11.64 20.07
C PHE A 103 16.13 10.26 19.43
N SER A 104 15.52 9.34 20.19
CA SER A 104 15.13 8.03 19.71
C SER A 104 13.77 7.65 20.28
N GLY A 105 13.18 6.61 19.71
CA GLY A 105 11.88 6.14 20.16
C GLY A 105 11.18 5.32 19.09
N TRP A 106 9.88 5.20 19.24
CA TRP A 106 9.05 4.53 18.25
C TRP A 106 7.71 5.26 18.05
N ALA A 107 7.15 5.12 16.87
CA ALA A 107 5.85 5.64 16.53
C ALA A 107 4.90 4.47 16.25
N ASP A 108 3.68 4.56 16.75
CA ASP A 108 2.57 3.70 16.33
C ASP A 108 1.92 4.34 15.11
N SER A 109 1.79 3.57 14.03
CA SER A 109 1.15 4.04 12.81
C SER A 109 0.24 2.98 12.21
N VAL A 110 -0.73 3.44 11.42
CA VAL A 110 -1.62 2.61 10.60
C VAL A 110 -1.28 2.84 9.14
N LEU A 111 -1.25 1.77 8.36
CA LEU A 111 -1.12 1.79 6.92
C LEU A 111 -2.45 1.40 6.28
N ASP A 112 -3.07 2.35 5.61
CA ASP A 112 -4.28 2.14 4.83
C ASP A 112 -3.89 1.84 3.38
N LEU A 113 -4.27 0.67 2.87
CA LEU A 113 -4.05 0.30 1.47
C LEU A 113 -5.21 0.78 0.60
N GLU A 114 -4.89 1.21 -0.61
CA GLU A 114 -5.86 1.65 -1.61
C GLU A 114 -5.40 1.23 -3.01
N PHE A 115 -6.34 0.78 -3.84
CA PHE A 115 -6.05 0.59 -5.26
C PHE A 115 -6.44 1.85 -6.03
N ASP A 116 -5.44 2.59 -6.49
CA ASP A 116 -5.64 3.74 -7.37
C ASP A 116 -5.90 3.26 -8.80
N GLN A 117 -7.16 3.33 -9.20
CA GLN A 117 -7.59 2.94 -10.53
C GLN A 117 -7.02 3.83 -11.64
N SER A 118 -6.72 5.09 -11.34
CA SER A 118 -6.21 6.05 -12.33
C SER A 118 -4.77 5.75 -12.72
N SER A 119 -3.93 5.44 -11.76
CA SER A 119 -2.53 5.08 -11.97
C SER A 119 -2.29 3.57 -12.07
N GLN A 120 -3.32 2.75 -11.83
CA GLN A 120 -3.24 1.27 -11.80
C GLN A 120 -2.18 0.77 -10.81
N LYS A 121 -2.17 1.34 -9.61
CA LYS A 121 -1.19 1.03 -8.56
C LYS A 121 -1.87 0.67 -7.24
N LEU A 122 -1.28 -0.26 -6.51
CA LEU A 122 -1.56 -0.42 -5.10
C LEU A 122 -0.71 0.61 -4.35
N ILE A 123 -1.38 1.49 -3.62
CA ILE A 123 -0.74 2.52 -2.81
C ILE A 123 -1.08 2.31 -1.34
N GLY A 124 -0.22 2.83 -0.47
CA GLY A 124 -0.42 2.86 0.97
C GLY A 124 -0.38 4.29 1.49
N ARG A 125 -1.22 4.61 2.46
CA ARG A 125 -1.18 5.86 3.20
C ARG A 125 -0.88 5.57 4.65
N SER A 126 0.26 6.07 5.12
CA SER A 126 0.66 5.90 6.52
C SER A 126 0.18 7.08 7.36
N ARG A 127 -0.39 6.77 8.51
CA ARG A 127 -0.85 7.76 9.50
C ARG A 127 -0.30 7.42 10.87
N VAL A 128 0.44 8.36 11.47
CA VAL A 128 0.96 8.24 12.83
C VAL A 128 -0.17 8.43 13.84
N ILE A 129 -0.32 7.47 14.74
CA ILE A 129 -1.33 7.50 15.81
C ILE A 129 -0.71 8.04 17.11
N GLY A 130 0.52 7.63 17.41
CA GLY A 130 1.21 8.01 18.63
C GLY A 130 2.72 7.94 18.48
N VAL A 131 3.43 8.64 19.36
CA VAL A 131 4.89 8.65 19.41
C VAL A 131 5.35 8.46 20.84
N HIS A 132 6.32 7.59 21.03
CA HIS A 132 6.97 7.30 22.29
C HIS A 132 8.45 7.63 22.16
N LEU A 133 8.91 8.60 22.94
CA LEU A 133 10.31 9.02 22.97
C LEU A 133 11.02 8.37 24.14
N ASP A 134 12.22 7.87 23.90
CA ASP A 134 13.05 7.27 24.93
C ASP A 134 13.58 8.36 25.89
N GLY A 135 13.52 8.09 27.18
CA GLY A 135 14.14 8.95 28.20
C GLY A 135 13.44 10.29 28.50
N THR A 136 12.32 10.60 27.84
CA THR A 136 11.66 11.92 27.99
C THR A 136 10.44 11.92 28.93
N GLY A 137 10.00 10.75 29.42
CA GLY A 137 8.74 10.63 30.16
C GLY A 137 7.51 11.09 29.35
N GLY A 138 7.60 11.11 28.02
CA GLY A 138 6.53 11.52 27.11
C GLY A 138 6.51 13.01 26.75
N MET A 139 7.38 13.83 27.34
CA MET A 139 7.48 15.24 26.96
C MET A 139 8.01 15.37 25.52
N GLY A 140 7.39 16.26 24.74
CA GLY A 140 7.77 16.50 23.34
C GLY A 140 7.17 15.51 22.33
N SER A 141 6.54 14.42 22.76
CA SER A 141 5.96 13.39 21.89
C SER A 141 4.97 13.98 20.87
N THR A 142 4.12 14.92 21.28
CA THR A 142 3.15 15.58 20.38
C THR A 142 3.84 16.39 19.28
N ALA A 143 4.90 17.12 19.60
CA ALA A 143 5.64 17.92 18.62
C ALA A 143 6.35 17.00 17.62
N ILE A 144 7.00 15.95 18.10
CA ILE A 144 7.64 14.94 17.24
C ILE A 144 6.60 14.17 16.41
N ALA A 145 5.44 13.84 16.96
CA ALA A 145 4.35 13.19 16.18
C ALA A 145 3.92 14.07 15.00
N LYS A 146 3.75 15.37 15.20
CA LYS A 146 3.42 16.31 14.12
C LYS A 146 4.53 16.40 13.08
N LEU A 147 5.79 16.45 13.50
CA LEU A 147 6.93 16.47 12.59
C LEU A 147 7.04 15.18 11.77
N LEU A 148 6.87 14.03 12.42
CA LEU A 148 6.84 12.71 11.75
C LEU A 148 5.71 12.65 10.73
N GLN A 149 4.47 12.94 11.13
CA GLN A 149 3.33 12.93 10.22
C GLN A 149 3.55 13.88 9.03
N SER A 150 3.97 15.13 9.28
CA SER A 150 4.26 16.07 8.20
C SER A 150 5.36 15.59 7.25
N SER A 151 6.36 14.88 7.76
CA SER A 151 7.43 14.31 6.92
C SER A 151 6.96 13.12 6.10
N ILE A 152 6.12 12.26 6.68
CA ILE A 152 5.47 11.14 5.99
C ILE A 152 4.56 11.68 4.90
N ASP A 153 3.71 12.66 5.19
CA ASP A 153 2.77 13.22 4.21
C ASP A 153 3.47 13.86 3.01
N LYS A 154 4.57 14.57 3.27
CA LYS A 154 5.30 15.26 2.20
C LYS A 154 6.18 14.36 1.34
N ARG A 155 6.64 13.22 1.87
CA ARG A 155 7.69 12.43 1.25
C ARG A 155 7.32 10.99 0.94
N LEU A 156 6.36 10.43 1.67
CA LEU A 156 5.97 9.03 1.57
C LEU A 156 4.50 8.85 1.19
N ASN A 157 3.61 9.74 1.56
CA ASN A 157 2.20 9.60 1.25
C ASN A 157 1.82 10.19 -0.12
N PRO A 158 1.24 9.37 -1.01
CA PRO A 158 1.07 7.94 -0.87
C PRO A 158 2.36 7.15 -1.16
N ILE A 159 2.55 6.04 -0.44
CA ILE A 159 3.62 5.08 -0.73
C ILE A 159 3.17 4.21 -1.88
N GLU A 160 3.91 4.16 -2.98
CA GLU A 160 3.69 3.19 -4.03
C GLU A 160 4.16 1.81 -3.54
N ILE A 161 3.24 0.86 -3.41
CA ILE A 161 3.56 -0.51 -3.01
C ILE A 161 4.02 -1.29 -4.24
N PHE A 162 3.19 -1.33 -5.27
CA PHE A 162 3.57 -1.83 -6.60
C PHE A 162 2.54 -1.43 -7.66
N PRO A 163 2.98 -1.30 -8.92
CA PRO A 163 2.08 -1.11 -10.05
C PRO A 163 1.49 -2.46 -10.52
N LEU A 164 0.26 -2.44 -11.01
CA LEU A 164 -0.49 -3.64 -11.35
C LEU A 164 0.11 -4.43 -12.54
N ASP A 165 0.81 -3.75 -13.44
CA ASP A 165 1.50 -4.36 -14.58
C ASP A 165 2.58 -5.38 -14.15
N LYS A 166 3.22 -5.18 -12.99
CA LYS A 166 4.19 -6.13 -12.41
C LYS A 166 3.59 -7.46 -12.01
N LEU A 167 2.27 -7.52 -11.85
CA LEU A 167 1.55 -8.76 -11.62
C LEU A 167 1.08 -9.43 -12.92
N SER A 168 1.30 -8.79 -14.07
CA SER A 168 0.90 -9.32 -15.38
C SER A 168 2.02 -10.15 -15.99
N PHE A 169 1.69 -11.30 -16.57
CA PHE A 169 2.68 -12.19 -17.18
C PHE A 169 2.11 -12.99 -18.34
N GLY A 170 2.99 -13.58 -19.14
CA GLY A 170 2.64 -14.44 -20.25
C GLY A 170 2.88 -15.91 -19.91
N VAL A 171 1.90 -16.76 -20.24
CA VAL A 171 2.01 -18.21 -20.13
C VAL A 171 2.22 -18.78 -21.54
N PRO A 172 3.38 -19.37 -21.87
CA PRO A 172 3.59 -19.98 -23.16
C PRO A 172 2.70 -21.23 -23.33
N ILE A 173 1.96 -21.28 -24.43
CA ILE A 173 1.15 -22.44 -24.81
C ILE A 173 1.85 -23.14 -25.97
N PRO A 174 2.34 -24.36 -25.77
CA PRO A 174 3.07 -25.07 -26.80
C PRO A 174 2.32 -25.12 -28.12
N SER A 175 2.98 -24.85 -29.23
CA SER A 175 2.49 -24.87 -30.60
C SER A 175 1.39 -23.88 -30.97
N THR A 176 0.88 -23.06 -30.03
CA THR A 176 -0.26 -22.16 -30.30
C THR A 176 -0.01 -20.68 -30.00
N GLY A 177 1.02 -20.35 -29.19
CA GLY A 177 1.37 -18.98 -28.86
C GLY A 177 1.51 -18.69 -27.36
N THR A 178 1.13 -17.52 -26.94
CA THR A 178 1.20 -17.10 -25.54
C THR A 178 -0.19 -16.67 -25.05
N LEU A 179 -0.58 -17.12 -23.87
CA LEU A 179 -1.72 -16.59 -23.14
C LEU A 179 -1.23 -15.47 -22.24
N ARG A 180 -1.70 -14.24 -22.46
CA ARG A 180 -1.39 -13.11 -21.60
C ARG A 180 -2.37 -13.06 -20.44
N MET A 181 -1.86 -13.12 -19.24
CA MET A 181 -2.58 -12.85 -17.99
C MET A 181 -2.33 -11.41 -17.57
N ARG A 182 -3.32 -10.55 -17.78
CA ARG A 182 -3.23 -9.14 -17.43
C ARG A 182 -3.97 -8.89 -16.13
N ALA A 183 -3.25 -8.41 -15.12
CA ALA A 183 -3.87 -7.95 -13.88
C ALA A 183 -4.66 -6.66 -14.16
N VAL A 184 -5.93 -6.62 -13.76
CA VAL A 184 -6.86 -5.50 -14.04
C VAL A 184 -7.48 -4.91 -12.78
N GLY A 185 -7.24 -5.52 -11.63
CA GLY A 185 -7.72 -5.03 -10.35
C GLY A 185 -7.08 -5.77 -9.18
N ILE A 186 -7.08 -5.12 -8.04
CA ILE A 186 -6.65 -5.71 -6.78
C ILE A 186 -7.58 -5.27 -5.66
N ARG A 187 -7.89 -6.20 -4.78
CA ARG A 187 -8.62 -5.95 -3.53
C ARG A 187 -7.78 -6.49 -2.38
N HIS A 188 -7.88 -5.86 -1.24
CA HIS A 188 -7.19 -6.29 -0.03
C HIS A 188 -8.16 -6.42 1.14
N GLU A 189 -7.82 -7.28 2.06
CA GLU A 189 -8.55 -7.50 3.30
C GLU A 189 -7.57 -7.98 4.38
N VAL A 190 -7.65 -7.40 5.55
CA VAL A 190 -6.92 -7.87 6.73
C VAL A 190 -7.88 -8.69 7.59
N SER A 191 -7.63 -9.98 7.69
CA SER A 191 -8.45 -10.88 8.49
C SER A 191 -7.62 -12.08 8.98
N GLY A 192 -7.94 -12.59 10.17
CA GLY A 192 -7.25 -13.76 10.74
C GLY A 192 -5.73 -13.58 10.94
N GLY A 193 -5.24 -12.36 11.13
CA GLY A 193 -3.81 -12.08 11.30
C GLY A 193 -2.98 -12.15 10.02
N VAL A 194 -3.64 -12.09 8.85
CA VAL A 194 -2.99 -12.08 7.55
C VAL A 194 -3.57 -10.99 6.65
N LEU A 195 -2.76 -10.51 5.72
CA LEU A 195 -3.18 -9.67 4.61
C LEU A 195 -3.56 -10.56 3.42
N ASN A 196 -4.82 -10.54 3.06
CA ASN A 196 -5.34 -11.21 1.87
C ASN A 196 -5.37 -10.24 0.69
N LEU A 197 -4.66 -10.55 -0.37
CA LEU A 197 -4.68 -9.80 -1.62
C LEU A 197 -5.39 -10.65 -2.67
N ARG A 198 -6.40 -10.08 -3.34
CA ARG A 198 -7.13 -10.72 -4.44
C ARG A 198 -6.87 -9.95 -5.72
N VAL A 199 -6.18 -10.57 -6.66
CA VAL A 199 -5.83 -9.98 -7.95
C VAL A 199 -6.77 -10.54 -9.01
N THR A 200 -7.47 -9.64 -9.71
CA THR A 200 -8.34 -10.00 -10.84
C THR A 200 -7.54 -9.98 -12.12
N TYR A 201 -7.61 -11.07 -12.87
CA TYR A 201 -6.94 -11.23 -14.16
C TYR A 201 -7.94 -11.31 -15.32
N GLU A 202 -7.56 -10.71 -16.43
CA GLU A 202 -8.14 -10.92 -17.75
C GLU A 202 -7.17 -11.72 -18.61
N PHE A 203 -7.72 -12.62 -19.42
CA PHE A 203 -6.95 -13.49 -20.30
C PHE A 203 -7.11 -13.03 -21.74
N THR A 204 -5.98 -12.78 -22.42
CA THR A 204 -5.96 -12.40 -23.83
C THR A 204 -4.91 -13.19 -24.57
N LYS A 205 -5.08 -13.33 -25.89
CA LYS A 205 -4.02 -13.87 -26.75
C LYS A 205 -2.85 -12.88 -26.76
N GLY A 206 -1.65 -13.36 -26.50
CA GLY A 206 -0.42 -12.58 -26.56
C GLY A 206 0.21 -12.57 -27.95
#